data_670863983a6d2dc7f4c15db4c2f03344
#
_entry.id   670863983a6d2dc7f4c15db4c2f03344
#
_cell.length_a   1.000
_cell.length_b   1.000
_cell.length_c   1.000
_cell.angle_alpha   90.00
_cell.angle_beta   90.00
_cell.angle_gamma   90.00
#
_symmetry.space_group_name_H-M   'P 1'
#
loop_
_entity.id
_entity.type
_entity.pdbx_description
1 polymer ?
#
loop_
_entity_poly.entity_id
_entity_poly.type
_entity_poly.pdbx_seq_one_letter_code
_entity_poly.pdbx_strand_id
1 'polypeptide(L)'
;MKKSWHAIRSFDKGCSNVARLQINSPRDLSAAIVAVSVGSLLLAYTAQYGFGLEPCILCLYQRVPFAANVVLGLIALFMSAESPARVWILRVCGLAFLIGGGIAFYHVGVEQHWWQSAASCGGQPITGAITSEQLLQSLQQFQPKACDDVDWTLFGISMASYNVVFSLGLGILTFIGLRKMGTPK
;
A
#
# COMPACT_ATOMS: atom_id res chain seq x y z
N MET A 1 5.75 50.72 -24.33
CA MET A 1 6.41 49.50 -23.79
C MET A 1 5.88 49.07 -22.40
N LYS A 2 4.58 49.20 -22.07
CA LYS A 2 4.01 48.83 -20.74
C LYS A 2 3.05 47.62 -20.78
N LYS A 3 2.71 47.06 -21.96
CA LYS A 3 1.73 45.96 -22.10
C LYS A 3 2.30 44.53 -21.95
N SER A 4 3.63 44.36 -22.00
CA SER A 4 4.25 43.00 -21.97
C SER A 4 4.38 42.41 -20.57
N TRP A 5 4.36 43.21 -19.51
CA TRP A 5 4.55 42.75 -18.14
C TRP A 5 3.31 42.12 -17.47
N HIS A 6 2.10 42.40 -18.00
CA HIS A 6 0.87 41.84 -17.46
C HIS A 6 0.63 40.37 -17.92
N ALA A 7 1.11 40.04 -19.12
CA ALA A 7 0.97 38.65 -19.63
C ALA A 7 1.83 37.66 -18.91
N ILE A 8 3.07 38.05 -18.51
CA ILE A 8 4.00 37.19 -17.79
C ILE A 8 3.52 36.89 -16.35
N ARG A 9 2.88 37.86 -15.68
CA ARG A 9 2.31 37.66 -14.34
C ARG A 9 1.05 36.79 -14.35
N SER A 10 0.33 36.72 -15.47
CA SER A 10 -0.84 35.84 -15.61
C SER A 10 -0.45 34.39 -15.84
N PHE A 11 0.70 34.15 -16.48
CA PHE A 11 1.22 32.81 -16.73
C PHE A 11 1.80 32.18 -15.43
N ASP A 12 2.41 32.99 -14.56
CA ASP A 12 2.97 32.54 -13.29
C ASP A 12 1.87 32.14 -12.27
N LYS A 13 0.68 32.76 -12.33
CA LYS A 13 -0.49 32.37 -11.53
C LYS A 13 -1.16 31.08 -12.02
N GLY A 14 -0.99 30.72 -13.28
CA GLY A 14 -1.51 29.47 -13.86
C GLY A 14 -0.64 28.24 -13.49
N CYS A 15 0.67 28.43 -13.36
CA CYS A 15 1.59 27.34 -13.08
C CYS A 15 1.70 27.01 -11.57
N SER A 16 1.31 27.92 -10.68
CA SER A 16 1.31 27.72 -9.22
C SER A 16 0.08 26.92 -8.72
N ASN A 17 -0.88 26.62 -9.60
CA ASN A 17 -2.04 25.76 -9.34
C ASN A 17 -1.78 24.27 -9.62
N VAL A 18 -0.54 23.86 -9.87
CA VAL A 18 -0.19 22.44 -9.83
C VAL A 18 -0.33 21.98 -8.39
N ALA A 19 -1.58 21.59 -8.09
CA ALA A 19 -2.01 20.76 -6.97
C ALA A 19 -1.05 20.74 -5.76
N ARG A 20 -0.97 21.84 -5.01
CA ARG A 20 -0.80 21.67 -3.57
C ARG A 20 -2.06 20.91 -3.13
N LEU A 21 -1.95 19.62 -2.96
CA LEU A 21 -2.90 18.81 -2.21
C LEU A 21 -2.91 19.40 -0.78
N GLN A 22 -3.62 20.52 -0.62
CA GLN A 22 -3.85 21.08 0.70
C GLN A 22 -4.96 20.23 1.33
N ILE A 23 -4.53 19.19 2.01
CA ILE A 23 -5.42 18.37 2.84
C ILE A 23 -5.80 19.24 4.04
N ASN A 24 -6.84 20.07 3.84
CA ASN A 24 -7.29 21.04 4.82
C ASN A 24 -8.52 20.55 5.60
N SER A 25 -9.15 19.46 5.13
CA SER A 25 -10.32 18.91 5.77
C SER A 25 -10.23 17.39 5.95
N PRO A 26 -10.94 16.80 6.93
CA PRO A 26 -11.02 15.36 7.08
C PRO A 26 -11.59 14.66 5.83
N ARG A 27 -12.38 15.37 5.02
CA ARG A 27 -12.93 14.86 3.76
C ARG A 27 -11.84 14.73 2.69
N ASP A 28 -10.94 15.72 2.59
CA ASP A 28 -9.82 15.67 1.65
C ASP A 28 -8.87 14.54 2.01
N LEU A 29 -8.63 14.33 3.32
CA LEU A 29 -7.84 13.22 3.81
C LEU A 29 -8.48 11.86 3.47
N SER A 30 -9.81 11.73 3.62
CA SER A 30 -10.54 10.51 3.24
C SER A 30 -10.37 10.23 1.73
N ALA A 31 -10.54 11.26 0.89
CA ALA A 31 -10.39 11.14 -0.55
C ALA A 31 -8.96 10.74 -0.94
N ALA A 32 -7.95 11.33 -0.28
CA ALA A 32 -6.55 11.00 -0.51
C ALA A 32 -6.24 9.54 -0.12
N ILE A 33 -6.75 9.05 1.02
CA ILE A 33 -6.60 7.66 1.47
C ILE A 33 -7.20 6.70 0.45
N VAL A 34 -8.42 6.97 -0.03
CA VAL A 34 -9.09 6.15 -1.05
C VAL A 34 -8.28 6.14 -2.34
N ALA A 35 -7.90 7.31 -2.85
CA ALA A 35 -7.17 7.42 -4.11
C ALA A 35 -5.83 6.68 -4.07
N VAL A 36 -5.05 6.83 -2.99
CA VAL A 36 -3.76 6.17 -2.82
C VAL A 36 -3.95 4.65 -2.67
N SER A 37 -4.95 4.21 -1.89
CA SER A 37 -5.20 2.79 -1.68
C SER A 37 -5.67 2.09 -2.97
N VAL A 38 -6.57 2.72 -3.72
CA VAL A 38 -7.02 2.23 -5.04
C VAL A 38 -5.84 2.19 -6.01
N GLY A 39 -5.04 3.26 -6.08
CA GLY A 39 -3.86 3.32 -6.94
C GLY A 39 -2.85 2.22 -6.63
N SER A 40 -2.59 1.96 -5.34
CA SER A 40 -1.68 0.88 -4.90
C SER A 40 -2.19 -0.50 -5.30
N LEU A 41 -3.50 -0.76 -5.13
CA LEU A 41 -4.11 -2.03 -5.55
C LEU A 41 -4.08 -2.19 -7.06
N LEU A 42 -4.38 -1.12 -7.82
CA LEU A 42 -4.31 -1.16 -9.28
C LEU A 42 -2.89 -1.47 -9.77
N LEU A 43 -1.86 -0.85 -9.18
CA LEU A 43 -0.47 -1.17 -9.50
C LEU A 43 -0.15 -2.64 -9.19
N ALA A 44 -0.57 -3.15 -8.01
CA ALA A 44 -0.34 -4.53 -7.62
C ALA A 44 -1.03 -5.54 -8.55
N TYR A 45 -2.27 -5.25 -8.99
CA TYR A 45 -2.98 -6.10 -9.94
C TYR A 45 -2.44 -5.97 -11.37
N THR A 46 -1.99 -4.79 -11.78
CA THR A 46 -1.30 -4.61 -13.07
C THR A 46 0.00 -5.41 -13.11
N ALA A 47 0.78 -5.40 -12.03
CA ALA A 47 1.98 -6.22 -11.91
C ALA A 47 1.64 -7.72 -12.05
N GLN A 48 0.60 -8.18 -11.39
CA GLN A 48 0.19 -9.59 -11.41
C GLN A 48 -0.36 -10.02 -12.77
N TYR A 49 -1.33 -9.31 -13.32
CA TYR A 49 -2.05 -9.73 -14.54
C TYR A 49 -1.48 -9.15 -15.81
N GLY A 50 -0.83 -7.98 -15.75
CA GLY A 50 -0.22 -7.33 -16.90
C GLY A 50 1.20 -7.81 -17.18
N PHE A 51 1.97 -8.06 -16.12
CA PHE A 51 3.37 -8.50 -16.25
C PHE A 51 3.59 -9.96 -15.84
N GLY A 52 2.54 -10.68 -15.41
CA GLY A 52 2.63 -12.09 -15.04
C GLY A 52 3.43 -12.36 -13.76
N LEU A 53 3.59 -11.37 -12.89
CA LEU A 53 4.29 -11.54 -11.60
C LEU A 53 3.40 -12.30 -10.61
N GLU A 54 3.82 -13.47 -10.18
CA GLU A 54 3.06 -14.28 -9.22
C GLU A 54 3.27 -13.78 -7.80
N PRO A 55 2.21 -13.30 -7.09
CA PRO A 55 2.37 -12.82 -5.74
C PRO A 55 2.50 -13.98 -4.75
N CYS A 56 3.47 -13.91 -3.85
CA CYS A 56 3.54 -14.78 -2.69
C CYS A 56 2.41 -14.48 -1.69
N ILE A 57 2.22 -15.35 -0.69
CA ILE A 57 1.16 -15.17 0.31
C ILE A 57 1.33 -13.88 1.13
N LEU A 58 2.56 -13.49 1.46
CA LEU A 58 2.83 -12.23 2.17
C LEU A 58 2.50 -11.01 1.33
N CYS A 59 2.72 -11.07 0.01
CA CYS A 59 2.29 -10.04 -0.94
C CYS A 59 0.77 -9.86 -0.93
N LEU A 60 0.00 -10.96 -0.84
CA LEU A 60 -1.44 -10.91 -0.74
C LEU A 60 -1.89 -10.29 0.59
N TYR A 61 -1.27 -10.65 1.71
CA TYR A 61 -1.57 -10.05 3.01
C TYR A 61 -1.31 -8.55 3.04
N GLN A 62 -0.28 -8.05 2.33
CA GLN A 62 -0.01 -6.62 2.22
C GLN A 62 -1.09 -5.85 1.44
N ARG A 63 -1.90 -6.51 0.60
CA ARG A 63 -3.03 -5.88 -0.10
C ARG A 63 -4.25 -5.66 0.81
N VAL A 64 -4.40 -6.47 1.86
CA VAL A 64 -5.56 -6.41 2.76
C VAL A 64 -5.71 -5.04 3.45
N PRO A 65 -4.66 -4.42 4.04
CA PRO A 65 -4.76 -3.09 4.61
C PRO A 65 -5.19 -2.02 3.60
N PHE A 66 -4.72 -2.10 2.35
CA PHE A 66 -5.14 -1.16 1.30
C PHE A 66 -6.60 -1.36 0.93
N ALA A 67 -7.06 -2.62 0.78
CA ALA A 67 -8.48 -2.91 0.50
C ALA A 67 -9.39 -2.44 1.65
N ALA A 68 -9.00 -2.68 2.89
CA ALA A 68 -9.71 -2.16 4.06
C ALA A 68 -9.78 -0.63 4.05
N ASN A 69 -8.68 0.04 3.70
CA ASN A 69 -8.62 1.51 3.61
C ASN A 69 -9.48 2.08 2.47
N VAL A 70 -9.68 1.35 1.37
CA VAL A 70 -10.67 1.76 0.35
C VAL A 70 -12.06 1.77 0.95
N VAL A 71 -12.48 0.70 1.63
CA VAL A 71 -13.82 0.59 2.22
C VAL A 71 -14.01 1.63 3.32
N LEU A 72 -13.11 1.69 4.30
CA LEU A 72 -13.20 2.63 5.43
C LEU A 72 -13.09 4.09 4.97
N GLY A 73 -12.22 4.38 4.02
CA GLY A 73 -12.06 5.71 3.44
C GLY A 73 -13.30 6.17 2.69
N LEU A 74 -13.97 5.28 1.93
CA LEU A 74 -15.24 5.57 1.28
C LEU A 74 -16.34 5.84 2.32
N ILE A 75 -16.46 5.02 3.36
CA ILE A 75 -17.41 5.26 4.46
C ILE A 75 -17.16 6.65 5.04
N ALA A 76 -15.90 6.97 5.39
CA ALA A 76 -15.54 8.28 5.92
C ALA A 76 -15.83 9.43 4.95
N LEU A 77 -15.70 9.22 3.64
CA LEU A 77 -15.95 10.24 2.62
C LEU A 77 -17.43 10.63 2.54
N PHE A 78 -18.34 9.64 2.68
CA PHE A 78 -19.79 9.87 2.63
C PHE A 78 -20.42 10.31 3.96
N MET A 79 -19.68 10.27 5.06
CA MET A 79 -20.16 10.76 6.35
C MET A 79 -20.25 12.29 6.40
N SER A 80 -21.08 12.83 7.29
CA SER A 80 -21.18 14.27 7.53
C SER A 80 -19.85 14.86 8.01
N ALA A 81 -19.57 16.12 7.64
CA ALA A 81 -18.28 16.77 7.94
C ALA A 81 -17.98 16.87 9.44
N GLU A 82 -19.01 17.02 10.25
CA GLU A 82 -18.95 17.24 11.70
C GLU A 82 -18.98 15.95 12.52
N SER A 83 -19.07 14.78 11.88
CA SER A 83 -19.17 13.51 12.58
C SER A 83 -17.85 13.14 13.26
N PRO A 84 -17.81 12.98 14.59
CA PRO A 84 -16.62 12.52 15.29
C PRO A 84 -16.20 11.10 14.87
N ALA A 85 -17.16 10.28 14.42
CA ALA A 85 -16.88 8.95 13.92
C ALA A 85 -15.99 8.95 12.67
N ARG A 86 -16.07 9.99 11.81
CA ARG A 86 -15.14 10.15 10.66
C ARG A 86 -13.69 10.18 11.13
N VAL A 87 -13.38 10.95 12.15
CA VAL A 87 -12.00 11.06 12.68
C VAL A 87 -11.52 9.71 13.22
N TRP A 88 -12.40 8.97 13.89
CA TRP A 88 -12.08 7.62 14.37
C TRP A 88 -11.80 6.66 13.22
N ILE A 89 -12.61 6.65 12.17
CA ILE A 89 -12.37 5.83 10.98
C ILE A 89 -11.02 6.17 10.34
N LEU A 90 -10.69 7.46 10.21
CA LEU A 90 -9.40 7.88 9.65
C LEU A 90 -8.20 7.47 10.52
N ARG A 91 -8.36 7.42 11.85
CA ARG A 91 -7.34 6.84 12.75
C ARG A 91 -7.17 5.35 12.50
N VAL A 92 -8.26 4.62 12.30
CA VAL A 92 -8.22 3.19 11.95
C VAL A 92 -7.54 3.00 10.59
N CYS A 93 -7.81 3.85 9.60
CA CYS A 93 -7.09 3.83 8.31
C CYS A 93 -5.58 4.05 8.50
N GLY A 94 -5.18 5.02 9.31
CA GLY A 94 -3.78 5.26 9.64
C GLY A 94 -3.12 4.04 10.29
N LEU A 95 -3.83 3.40 11.24
CA LEU A 95 -3.36 2.18 11.89
C LEU A 95 -3.24 1.01 10.89
N ALA A 96 -4.21 0.86 9.99
CA ALA A 96 -4.17 -0.17 8.94
C ALA A 96 -2.94 0.00 8.03
N PHE A 97 -2.57 1.23 7.66
CA PHE A 97 -1.32 1.48 6.93
C PHE A 97 -0.08 1.08 7.75
N LEU A 98 -0.02 1.39 9.05
CA LEU A 98 1.10 0.98 9.90
C LEU A 98 1.21 -0.55 10.02
N ILE A 99 0.07 -1.24 10.17
CA ILE A 99 0.02 -2.71 10.17
C ILE A 99 0.52 -3.25 8.82
N GLY A 100 0.07 -2.67 7.71
CA GLY A 100 0.55 -3.02 6.36
C GLY A 100 2.07 -2.85 6.23
N GLY A 101 2.62 -1.75 6.76
CA GLY A 101 4.06 -1.52 6.83
C GLY A 101 4.79 -2.55 7.68
N GLY A 102 4.20 -2.98 8.81
CA GLY A 102 4.73 -4.06 9.65
C GLY A 102 4.77 -5.41 8.92
N ILE A 103 3.70 -5.76 8.20
CA ILE A 103 3.66 -6.99 7.37
C ILE A 103 4.73 -6.91 6.26
N ALA A 104 4.87 -5.75 5.62
CA ALA A 104 5.88 -5.53 4.60
C ALA A 104 7.30 -5.64 5.17
N PHE A 105 7.56 -5.10 6.36
CA PHE A 105 8.84 -5.23 7.06
C PHE A 105 9.16 -6.69 7.41
N TYR A 106 8.16 -7.43 7.91
CA TYR A 106 8.31 -8.87 8.13
C TYR A 106 8.68 -9.59 6.83
N HIS A 107 8.03 -9.25 5.71
CA HIS A 107 8.33 -9.83 4.40
C HIS A 107 9.77 -9.53 3.96
N VAL A 108 10.26 -8.29 4.11
CA VAL A 108 11.66 -7.94 3.83
C VAL A 108 12.61 -8.80 4.66
N GLY A 109 12.30 -9.05 5.92
CA GLY A 109 13.14 -9.92 6.75
C GLY A 109 13.15 -11.38 6.28
N VAL A 110 12.06 -11.88 5.69
CA VAL A 110 12.03 -13.19 5.03
C VAL A 110 12.88 -13.17 3.76
N GLU A 111 12.76 -12.17 2.89
CA GLU A 111 13.59 -11.98 1.67
C GLU A 111 15.09 -11.90 2.00
N GLN A 112 15.45 -11.27 3.13
CA GLN A 112 16.83 -11.13 3.58
C GLN A 112 17.32 -12.31 4.44
N HIS A 113 16.50 -13.35 4.61
CA HIS A 113 16.80 -14.54 5.42
C HIS A 113 17.12 -14.22 6.91
N TRP A 114 16.61 -13.10 7.44
CA TRP A 114 16.74 -12.77 8.88
C TRP A 114 15.92 -13.72 9.74
N TRP A 115 14.79 -14.22 9.21
CA TRP A 115 13.94 -15.23 9.81
C TRP A 115 13.25 -16.06 8.75
N GLN A 116 12.79 -17.26 9.13
CA GLN A 116 12.00 -18.11 8.26
C GLN A 116 10.56 -17.61 8.16
N SER A 117 9.94 -17.76 6.97
CA SER A 117 8.53 -17.44 6.80
C SER A 117 7.66 -18.32 7.70
N ALA A 118 6.82 -17.67 8.55
CA ALA A 118 5.79 -18.37 9.32
C ALA A 118 4.60 -18.81 8.45
N ALA A 119 4.41 -18.17 7.29
CA ALA A 119 3.47 -18.64 6.28
C ALA A 119 4.10 -19.85 5.55
N SER A 120 3.31 -20.86 5.22
CA SER A 120 3.76 -22.08 4.51
C SER A 120 4.17 -21.77 3.06
N CYS A 121 5.15 -20.89 2.91
CA CYS A 121 5.64 -20.36 1.63
C CYS A 121 6.91 -21.08 1.17
N GLY A 122 7.21 -22.23 1.71
CA GLY A 122 8.32 -23.06 1.26
C GLY A 122 7.76 -24.43 0.96
N GLY A 123 8.00 -24.96 -0.21
CA GLY A 123 7.86 -26.38 -0.44
C GLY A 123 8.58 -27.10 0.69
N GLN A 124 7.93 -28.04 1.34
CA GLN A 124 8.57 -28.90 2.33
C GLN A 124 9.89 -29.41 1.73
N PRO A 125 11.04 -29.26 2.38
CA PRO A 125 12.25 -29.88 1.89
C PRO A 125 11.95 -31.38 1.79
N ILE A 126 11.96 -31.89 0.58
CA ILE A 126 11.71 -33.32 0.32
C ILE A 126 12.91 -34.07 0.86
N THR A 127 12.85 -34.45 2.12
CA THR A 127 13.84 -35.29 2.78
C THR A 127 13.34 -36.75 2.71
N GLY A 128 13.76 -37.48 1.64
CA GLY A 128 13.43 -38.89 1.49
C GLY A 128 13.19 -39.33 0.03
N ALA A 129 13.08 -40.64 -0.19
CA ALA A 129 12.73 -41.19 -1.51
C ALA A 129 11.29 -40.81 -1.87
N ILE A 130 11.13 -40.07 -2.95
CA ILE A 130 9.83 -39.60 -3.44
C ILE A 130 9.16 -40.75 -4.17
N THR A 131 7.92 -41.10 -3.78
CA THR A 131 7.08 -41.99 -4.57
C THR A 131 6.48 -41.24 -5.75
N SER A 132 6.20 -41.98 -6.86
CA SER A 132 5.58 -41.39 -8.05
C SER A 132 4.24 -40.71 -7.76
N GLU A 133 3.48 -41.19 -6.78
CA GLU A 133 2.21 -40.59 -6.35
C GLU A 133 2.42 -39.26 -5.62
N GLN A 134 3.45 -39.15 -4.76
CA GLN A 134 3.79 -37.90 -4.08
C GLN A 134 4.29 -36.85 -5.10
N LEU A 135 5.02 -37.28 -6.13
CA LEU A 135 5.44 -36.39 -7.20
C LEU A 135 4.23 -35.88 -8.00
N LEU A 136 3.29 -36.73 -8.35
CA LEU A 136 2.05 -36.35 -9.05
C LEU A 136 1.18 -35.40 -8.20
N GLN A 137 1.05 -35.66 -6.90
CA GLN A 137 0.36 -34.75 -5.99
C GLN A 137 1.05 -33.40 -5.86
N SER A 138 2.37 -33.36 -5.81
CA SER A 138 3.11 -32.09 -5.75
C SER A 138 3.00 -31.28 -7.05
N LEU A 139 2.86 -31.91 -8.19
CA LEU A 139 2.62 -31.26 -9.48
C LEU A 139 1.17 -30.77 -9.64
N GLN A 140 0.21 -31.39 -8.95
CA GLN A 140 -1.20 -30.99 -8.98
C GLN A 140 -1.56 -29.96 -7.90
N GLN A 141 -0.79 -29.88 -6.82
CA GLN A 141 -0.96 -28.82 -5.81
C GLN A 141 -0.36 -27.54 -6.34
N PHE A 142 -1.20 -26.50 -6.48
CA PHE A 142 -0.74 -25.13 -6.68
C PHE A 142 0.18 -24.77 -5.50
N GLN A 143 1.49 -24.84 -5.73
CA GLN A 143 2.46 -24.41 -4.73
C GLN A 143 2.51 -22.89 -4.76
N PRO A 144 2.06 -22.20 -3.69
CA PRO A 144 2.22 -20.76 -3.63
C PRO A 144 3.71 -20.44 -3.68
N LYS A 145 4.05 -19.41 -4.43
CA LYS A 145 5.44 -18.97 -4.59
C LYS A 145 6.11 -18.75 -3.24
N ALA A 146 7.37 -19.14 -3.13
CA ALA A 146 8.17 -18.93 -1.93
C ALA A 146 8.33 -17.43 -1.64
N CYS A 147 8.22 -17.03 -0.35
CA CYS A 147 8.27 -15.62 0.05
C CYS A 147 9.70 -15.07 0.15
N ASP A 148 10.70 -15.91 0.08
CA ASP A 148 12.13 -15.57 0.06
C ASP A 148 12.68 -15.39 -1.37
N ASP A 149 11.88 -15.75 -2.38
CA ASP A 149 12.24 -15.57 -3.78
C ASP A 149 11.78 -14.18 -4.28
N VAL A 150 12.74 -13.31 -4.57
CA VAL A 150 12.50 -11.93 -5.01
C VAL A 150 12.32 -11.88 -6.52
N ASP A 151 11.07 -11.79 -6.99
CA ASP A 151 10.75 -11.75 -8.42
C ASP A 151 11.23 -10.53 -9.16
N TRP A 152 11.15 -9.39 -8.49
CA TRP A 152 11.39 -8.13 -9.15
C TRP A 152 11.98 -7.10 -8.18
N THR A 153 13.06 -6.48 -8.64
CA THR A 153 13.73 -5.40 -7.92
C THR A 153 13.79 -4.17 -8.81
N LEU A 154 13.53 -3.01 -8.23
CA LEU A 154 13.77 -1.72 -8.85
C LEU A 154 14.96 -1.06 -8.17
N PHE A 155 16.00 -0.73 -8.94
CA PHE A 155 17.26 -0.21 -8.39
C PHE A 155 17.90 -1.11 -7.30
N GLY A 156 17.71 -2.42 -7.38
CA GLY A 156 18.23 -3.37 -6.39
C GLY A 156 17.45 -3.46 -5.09
N ILE A 157 16.31 -2.78 -5.00
CA ILE A 157 15.42 -2.78 -3.83
C ILE A 157 14.16 -3.58 -4.16
N SER A 158 13.76 -4.50 -3.27
CA SER A 158 12.57 -5.33 -3.48
C SER A 158 11.28 -4.52 -3.38
N MET A 159 10.22 -5.02 -4.02
CA MET A 159 8.88 -4.42 -3.90
C MET A 159 8.37 -4.35 -2.46
N ALA A 160 8.71 -5.34 -1.63
CA ALA A 160 8.35 -5.35 -0.22
C ALA A 160 9.01 -4.17 0.52
N SER A 161 10.28 -3.87 0.24
CA SER A 161 11.00 -2.74 0.84
C SER A 161 10.37 -1.39 0.49
N TYR A 162 9.95 -1.20 -0.77
CA TYR A 162 9.18 0.00 -1.15
C TYR A 162 7.88 0.11 -0.39
N ASN A 163 7.17 -1.02 -0.21
CA ASN A 163 5.90 -1.03 0.51
C ASN A 163 6.07 -0.70 1.99
N VAL A 164 7.19 -1.08 2.64
CA VAL A 164 7.51 -0.67 4.01
C VAL A 164 7.51 0.85 4.12
N VAL A 165 8.34 1.52 3.32
CA VAL A 165 8.51 2.98 3.38
C VAL A 165 7.20 3.68 3.03
N PHE A 166 6.51 3.21 1.99
CA PHE A 166 5.27 3.78 1.51
C PHE A 166 4.15 3.67 2.55
N SER A 167 3.92 2.47 3.09
CA SER A 167 2.85 2.23 4.06
C SER A 167 3.11 2.93 5.40
N LEU A 168 4.34 2.89 5.92
CA LEU A 168 4.69 3.62 7.14
C LEU A 168 4.56 5.13 6.93
N GLY A 169 5.03 5.65 5.79
CA GLY A 169 4.89 7.06 5.43
C GLY A 169 3.42 7.49 5.39
N LEU A 170 2.55 6.72 4.74
CA LEU A 170 1.11 7.00 4.67
C LEU A 170 0.44 6.97 6.06
N GLY A 171 0.79 6.00 6.89
CA GLY A 171 0.29 5.92 8.28
C GLY A 171 0.67 7.17 9.07
N ILE A 172 1.95 7.54 9.06
CA ILE A 172 2.47 8.73 9.77
C ILE A 172 1.81 10.00 9.23
N LEU A 173 1.73 10.18 7.91
CA LEU A 173 1.10 11.34 7.27
C LEU A 173 -0.38 11.45 7.62
N THR A 174 -1.10 10.32 7.71
CA THR A 174 -2.50 10.29 8.15
C THR A 174 -2.64 10.84 9.58
N PHE A 175 -1.80 10.41 10.51
CA PHE A 175 -1.84 10.91 11.88
C PHE A 175 -1.41 12.38 12.00
N ILE A 176 -0.41 12.82 11.24
CA ILE A 176 0.00 14.22 11.19
C ILE A 176 -1.14 15.08 10.63
N GLY A 177 -1.79 14.63 9.56
CA GLY A 177 -2.95 15.31 8.97
C GLY A 177 -4.08 15.50 9.98
N LEU A 178 -4.43 14.43 10.70
CA LEU A 178 -5.46 14.48 11.74
C LEU A 178 -5.11 15.44 12.89
N ARG A 179 -3.84 15.47 13.32
CA ARG A 179 -3.38 16.40 14.37
C ARG A 179 -3.48 17.86 13.92
N LYS A 180 -3.13 18.16 12.66
CA LYS A 180 -3.20 19.54 12.13
C LYS A 180 -4.63 20.05 11.96
N MET A 181 -5.58 19.17 11.66
CA MET A 181 -6.98 19.53 11.48
C MET A 181 -7.72 19.76 12.81
N GLY A 182 -7.13 19.38 13.92
CA GLY A 182 -7.76 19.47 15.24
C GLY A 182 -8.88 18.42 15.43
N THR A 183 -9.17 18.06 16.69
CA THR A 183 -10.41 17.33 16.99
C THR A 183 -11.56 18.32 16.93
N PRO A 184 -12.64 18.04 16.19
CA PRO A 184 -13.86 18.83 16.33
C PRO A 184 -14.28 18.81 17.82
N LYS A 185 -14.46 20.03 18.38
CA LYS A 185 -15.00 20.20 19.74
C LYS A 185 -16.46 19.76 19.77
#